data_5750f1d428ac9860d65ad7ddf61999a6
#
_entry.id   5750f1d428ac9860d65ad7ddf61999a6
#
_cell.length_a   1.000
_cell.length_b   1.000
_cell.length_c   1.000
_cell.angle_alpha   90.00
_cell.angle_beta   90.00
_cell.angle_gamma   90.00
#
_symmetry.space_group_name_H-M   'P 1'
#
loop_
_entity.id
_entity.type
_entity.pdbx_description
1 polymer ?
#
loop_
_entity_poly.entity_id
_entity_poly.type
_entity_poly.pdbx_seq_one_letter_code
_entity_poly.pdbx_strand_id
1 'polypeptide(L)'
;MLQTSTRVFFRPLGVAISVAFALMLPLDAAAKGTLVFCSEGSPEGFQPQFFTTGTTFDAASVPMFNRIVQFELGSTNIVPALAESWTVSPDGKTYTFKLRKGVKFHSNANFTPSRDFNADDVLFSWNRMADDNHPFHKMTAGQTFSYYEDMGMKNIVDNVQKIDDSTVRFNLKRPEAPFLADMAMDFASILSMEYFETMQKKGTPNAADVYPIGTGPFEFVSYQKDAVIRYKAFDRYWKGRPKIDNLIYSITRDATARYAKLKTGECQVMAFPKPADLDEMKKDPQLSVLQTEGLNIGYIAFNTEKKPFDNKLVRQALNLATNKDAILKAVYLGNGQAAKNPIPPILWSYNNAVQDYPYDPAKAKQLLAQAGFPNGFDVDLWYLPVTRPYNPDGKRMAEMIQADWAKVGVKATLTTYEWAEYRKRAKGGEHQIVMFGWSGDNGDPDNFFVPLLGCEAVKGGGNNARWCNKSFEDLVIKAAQTPKQADRAKLYEQAQVIVKEEAPWITVAHSIRFEPLRKEVKGYKMDATAHHYFDAVDVVK
;
A
#
# COMPACT_ATOMS: atom_id res chain seq x y z
N MET A 1 91.76 5.36 -25.18
CA MET A 1 91.77 6.40 -26.25
C MET A 1 90.36 6.60 -26.74
N LEU A 2 90.02 7.90 -26.80
CA LEU A 2 88.77 8.46 -27.36
C LEU A 2 87.41 8.15 -26.65
N GLN A 3 87.10 9.12 -25.79
CA GLN A 3 85.75 9.43 -25.34
C GLN A 3 84.95 10.05 -26.49
N THR A 4 83.70 9.60 -26.62
CA THR A 4 82.68 10.33 -27.35
C THR A 4 81.47 10.49 -26.41
N SER A 5 81.30 11.79 -26.04
CA SER A 5 80.17 12.20 -25.19
C SER A 5 78.95 12.42 -26.07
N THR A 6 77.84 11.74 -25.73
CA THR A 6 76.54 11.97 -26.34
C THR A 6 75.69 12.79 -25.37
N ARG A 7 75.37 14.05 -25.73
CA ARG A 7 74.46 14.92 -25.01
C ARG A 7 73.01 14.44 -25.26
N VAL A 8 72.29 14.08 -24.20
CA VAL A 8 70.85 13.81 -24.22
C VAL A 8 70.11 15.13 -23.93
N PHE A 9 69.32 15.58 -24.91
CA PHE A 9 68.37 16.69 -24.75
C PHE A 9 67.12 16.23 -24.04
N PHE A 10 66.88 16.68 -22.80
CA PHE A 10 65.59 16.57 -22.12
C PHE A 10 64.64 17.65 -22.67
N ARG A 11 63.56 17.22 -23.32
CA ARG A 11 62.38 18.04 -23.57
C ARG A 11 61.46 17.94 -22.35
N PRO A 12 60.95 19.04 -21.76
CA PRO A 12 59.94 18.97 -20.72
C PRO A 12 58.59 18.61 -21.34
N LEU A 13 58.03 17.47 -20.90
CA LEU A 13 56.62 17.11 -21.18
C LEU A 13 55.74 17.98 -20.29
N GLY A 14 55.05 18.96 -20.90
CA GLY A 14 54.02 19.72 -20.23
C GLY A 14 52.80 18.84 -19.97
N VAL A 15 52.56 18.49 -18.70
CA VAL A 15 51.32 17.87 -18.27
C VAL A 15 50.22 18.94 -18.26
N ALA A 16 49.39 18.94 -19.27
CA ALA A 16 48.14 19.69 -19.28
C ALA A 16 47.14 19.02 -18.33
N ILE A 17 47.00 19.56 -17.12
CA ILE A 17 45.92 19.22 -16.21
C ILE A 17 44.64 19.81 -16.78
N SER A 18 43.86 19.02 -17.48
CA SER A 18 42.48 19.35 -17.86
C SER A 18 41.61 19.31 -16.60
N VAL A 19 41.39 20.47 -15.97
CA VAL A 19 40.37 20.66 -14.95
C VAL A 19 39.02 20.54 -15.67
N ALA A 20 38.41 19.37 -15.57
CA ALA A 20 37.02 19.18 -15.96
C ALA A 20 36.15 20.01 -14.99
N PHE A 21 35.79 21.22 -15.40
CA PHE A 21 34.71 21.98 -14.78
C PHE A 21 33.42 21.21 -15.02
N ALA A 22 33.01 20.40 -14.04
CA ALA A 22 31.66 19.89 -13.99
C ALA A 22 30.74 21.11 -13.89
N LEU A 23 30.14 21.48 -15.00
CA LEU A 23 29.00 22.39 -15.04
C LEU A 23 27.90 21.75 -14.17
N MET A 24 27.86 22.11 -12.90
CA MET A 24 26.65 22.05 -12.11
C MET A 24 25.67 23.02 -12.81
N LEU A 25 24.89 22.49 -13.73
CA LEU A 25 23.70 23.16 -14.20
C LEU A 25 22.85 23.40 -12.95
N PRO A 26 22.48 24.66 -12.63
CA PRO A 26 21.50 24.90 -11.60
C PRO A 26 20.27 24.05 -11.99
N LEU A 27 19.72 23.28 -11.02
CA LEU A 27 18.37 22.75 -11.18
C LEU A 27 17.48 23.99 -11.38
N ASP A 28 17.15 24.26 -12.64
CA ASP A 28 16.24 25.34 -12.98
C ASP A 28 14.98 25.20 -12.12
N ALA A 29 14.59 26.35 -11.56
CA ALA A 29 13.33 26.53 -10.89
C ALA A 29 12.25 25.72 -11.60
N ALA A 30 11.53 24.87 -10.84
CA ALA A 30 10.53 23.94 -11.38
C ALA A 30 9.78 24.57 -12.54
N ALA A 31 9.89 23.98 -13.72
CA ALA A 31 9.22 24.47 -14.91
C ALA A 31 7.73 24.62 -14.59
N LYS A 32 7.09 25.67 -15.09
CA LYS A 32 5.66 25.90 -14.94
C LYS A 32 4.95 24.61 -15.34
N GLY A 33 4.18 23.99 -14.39
CA GLY A 33 3.52 22.72 -14.63
C GLY A 33 4.29 21.45 -14.20
N THR A 34 5.31 21.54 -13.36
CA THR A 34 5.95 20.34 -12.74
C THR A 34 5.63 20.26 -11.25
N LEU A 35 5.17 19.08 -10.81
CA LEU A 35 5.02 18.74 -9.40
C LEU A 35 6.01 17.64 -9.02
N VAL A 36 6.75 17.86 -7.94
CA VAL A 36 7.63 16.86 -7.35
C VAL A 36 7.04 16.37 -6.04
N PHE A 37 6.73 15.09 -5.98
CA PHE A 37 6.30 14.38 -4.78
C PHE A 37 7.48 13.64 -4.16
N CYS A 38 7.82 13.93 -2.92
CA CYS A 38 8.82 13.20 -2.16
C CYS A 38 8.21 11.92 -1.57
N SER A 39 8.36 10.83 -2.28
CA SER A 39 7.89 9.50 -1.89
C SER A 39 8.84 8.83 -0.91
N GLU A 40 8.33 7.93 -0.07
CA GLU A 40 9.07 7.25 0.99
C GLU A 40 9.79 5.98 0.55
N GLY A 41 9.55 5.50 -0.67
CA GLY A 41 10.17 4.26 -1.14
C GLY A 41 9.98 3.99 -2.62
N SER A 42 10.71 3.01 -3.11
CA SER A 42 10.51 2.43 -4.44
C SER A 42 9.27 1.55 -4.48
N PRO A 43 8.49 1.56 -5.58
CA PRO A 43 7.44 0.58 -5.78
C PRO A 43 8.04 -0.83 -5.92
N GLU A 44 7.24 -1.84 -5.58
CA GLU A 44 7.57 -3.24 -5.80
C GLU A 44 7.54 -3.61 -7.30
N GLY A 45 6.73 -2.89 -8.08
CA GLY A 45 6.57 -2.98 -9.52
C GLY A 45 5.49 -2.01 -10.01
N PHE A 46 5.12 -2.11 -11.30
CA PHE A 46 4.10 -1.23 -11.90
C PHE A 46 2.82 -1.95 -12.31
N GLN A 47 2.69 -3.24 -11.95
CA GLN A 47 1.48 -4.01 -12.23
C GLN A 47 0.57 -4.04 -10.99
N PRO A 48 -0.54 -3.26 -10.97
CA PRO A 48 -1.36 -3.08 -9.77
C PRO A 48 -2.04 -4.36 -9.27
N GLN A 49 -2.20 -5.36 -10.13
CA GLN A 49 -2.84 -6.63 -9.77
C GLN A 49 -2.01 -7.50 -8.80
N PHE A 50 -0.68 -7.25 -8.68
CA PHE A 50 0.22 -8.09 -7.90
C PHE A 50 0.42 -7.61 -6.47
N PHE A 51 0.24 -6.33 -6.20
CA PHE A 51 0.72 -5.68 -4.98
C PHE A 51 -0.42 -5.13 -4.13
N THR A 52 -0.11 -4.88 -2.85
CA THR A 52 -1.07 -4.40 -1.85
C THR A 52 -0.49 -3.22 -1.04
N THR A 53 0.53 -2.52 -1.54
CA THR A 53 1.16 -1.41 -0.80
C THR A 53 0.84 -0.05 -1.39
N GLY A 54 0.54 0.92 -0.52
CA GLY A 54 0.29 2.30 -0.93
C GLY A 54 1.44 2.90 -1.74
N THR A 55 2.72 2.59 -1.41
CA THR A 55 3.89 3.02 -2.20
C THR A 55 3.80 2.58 -3.66
N THR A 56 3.36 1.33 -3.90
CA THR A 56 3.21 0.79 -5.25
C THR A 56 1.97 1.36 -5.92
N PHE A 57 0.87 1.53 -5.20
CA PHE A 57 -0.35 2.13 -5.74
C PHE A 57 -0.13 3.57 -6.17
N ASP A 58 0.50 4.39 -5.34
CA ASP A 58 0.86 5.76 -5.69
C ASP A 58 1.73 5.84 -6.94
N ALA A 59 2.64 4.89 -7.13
CA ALA A 59 3.52 4.86 -8.30
C ALA A 59 2.90 4.19 -9.54
N ALA A 60 1.91 3.34 -9.39
CA ALA A 60 1.35 2.53 -10.48
C ALA A 60 -0.11 2.86 -10.78
N SER A 61 -1.05 2.34 -9.96
CA SER A 61 -2.48 2.40 -10.26
C SER A 61 -3.02 3.82 -10.25
N VAL A 62 -2.59 4.65 -9.31
CA VAL A 62 -3.09 6.03 -9.15
C VAL A 62 -2.77 6.91 -10.37
N PRO A 63 -1.51 7.02 -10.83
CA PRO A 63 -1.19 7.87 -11.98
C PRO A 63 -1.57 7.26 -13.32
N MET A 64 -1.52 5.93 -13.49
CA MET A 64 -1.52 5.33 -14.82
C MET A 64 -2.75 4.53 -15.20
N PHE A 65 -3.54 4.07 -14.22
CA PHE A 65 -4.66 3.17 -14.50
C PHE A 65 -5.99 3.73 -14.01
N ASN A 66 -7.09 3.18 -14.54
CA ASN A 66 -8.43 3.38 -14.01
C ASN A 66 -9.11 2.02 -13.80
N ARG A 67 -10.18 2.04 -13.01
CA ARG A 67 -11.07 0.92 -12.70
C ARG A 67 -12.43 1.15 -13.32
N ILE A 68 -13.30 0.15 -13.32
CA ILE A 68 -14.66 0.32 -13.84
C ILE A 68 -15.50 1.24 -12.96
N VAL A 69 -15.28 1.20 -11.64
CA VAL A 69 -15.79 2.15 -10.63
C VAL A 69 -14.63 2.68 -9.80
N GLN A 70 -14.82 3.77 -9.09
CA GLN A 70 -13.78 4.38 -8.24
C GLN A 70 -14.39 4.97 -6.98
N PHE A 71 -13.56 5.33 -6.01
CA PHE A 71 -13.99 6.18 -4.90
C PHE A 71 -14.06 7.64 -5.32
N GLU A 72 -15.03 8.37 -4.77
CA GLU A 72 -15.05 9.82 -4.82
C GLU A 72 -13.87 10.35 -4.01
N LEU A 73 -13.11 11.29 -4.57
CA LEU A 73 -11.90 11.80 -3.92
C LEU A 73 -12.21 12.43 -2.55
N GLY A 74 -11.58 11.91 -1.52
CA GLY A 74 -11.76 12.30 -0.12
C GLY A 74 -12.89 11.55 0.60
N SER A 75 -13.50 10.57 -0.04
CA SER A 75 -14.52 9.70 0.56
C SER A 75 -14.35 8.24 0.11
N THR A 76 -15.18 7.35 0.66
CA THR A 76 -15.28 5.95 0.22
C THR A 76 -16.58 5.68 -0.55
N ASN A 77 -17.28 6.72 -0.99
CA ASN A 77 -18.43 6.61 -1.86
C ASN A 77 -18.04 6.10 -3.24
N ILE A 78 -18.78 5.12 -3.75
CA ILE A 78 -18.52 4.57 -5.09
C ILE A 78 -19.16 5.47 -6.14
N VAL A 79 -18.36 5.87 -7.12
CA VAL A 79 -18.79 6.69 -8.26
C VAL A 79 -18.37 6.05 -9.59
N PRO A 80 -19.02 6.42 -10.71
CA PRO A 80 -18.65 5.98 -12.06
C PRO A 80 -17.18 6.31 -12.41
N ALA A 81 -16.52 5.37 -13.11
CA ALA A 81 -15.19 5.58 -13.68
C ALA A 81 -15.16 5.13 -15.15
N LEU A 82 -14.53 4.01 -15.51
CA LEU A 82 -14.59 3.47 -16.87
C LEU A 82 -15.99 2.91 -17.20
N ALA A 83 -16.81 2.58 -16.19
CA ALA A 83 -18.25 2.42 -16.38
C ALA A 83 -18.96 3.77 -16.13
N GLU A 84 -19.95 4.11 -16.96
CA GLU A 84 -20.82 5.28 -16.81
C GLU A 84 -21.94 5.01 -15.79
N SER A 85 -22.35 3.75 -15.69
CA SER A 85 -23.41 3.28 -14.79
C SER A 85 -23.35 1.78 -14.62
N TRP A 86 -24.08 1.28 -13.62
CA TRP A 86 -24.28 -0.16 -13.41
C TRP A 86 -25.67 -0.45 -12.84
N THR A 87 -26.06 -1.71 -12.96
CA THR A 87 -27.27 -2.25 -12.32
C THR A 87 -26.90 -3.50 -11.54
N VAL A 88 -27.62 -3.73 -10.43
CA VAL A 88 -27.47 -4.93 -9.59
C VAL A 88 -28.81 -5.68 -9.61
N SER A 89 -28.75 -7.01 -9.80
CA SER A 89 -29.94 -7.85 -9.72
C SER A 89 -30.53 -7.87 -8.30
N PRO A 90 -31.84 -8.14 -8.15
CA PRO A 90 -32.49 -8.14 -6.83
C PRO A 90 -31.89 -9.14 -5.82
N ASP A 91 -31.29 -10.23 -6.31
CA ASP A 91 -30.60 -11.24 -5.50
C ASP A 91 -29.16 -10.87 -5.15
N GLY A 92 -28.67 -9.71 -5.62
CA GLY A 92 -27.30 -9.21 -5.37
C GLY A 92 -26.20 -10.02 -6.04
N LYS A 93 -26.52 -10.88 -7.03
CA LYS A 93 -25.53 -11.77 -7.66
C LYS A 93 -25.08 -11.36 -9.05
N THR A 94 -25.76 -10.42 -9.68
CA THR A 94 -25.42 -10.00 -11.04
C THR A 94 -25.23 -8.50 -11.11
N TYR A 95 -24.03 -8.09 -11.54
CA TYR A 95 -23.65 -6.69 -11.74
C TYR A 95 -23.43 -6.45 -13.23
N THR A 96 -24.21 -5.57 -13.85
CA THR A 96 -24.07 -5.22 -15.27
C THR A 96 -23.59 -3.79 -15.39
N PHE A 97 -22.41 -3.59 -15.99
CA PHE A 97 -21.75 -2.29 -16.15
C PHE A 97 -21.87 -1.81 -17.60
N LYS A 98 -22.26 -0.54 -17.78
CA LYS A 98 -22.20 0.18 -19.05
C LYS A 98 -20.88 0.92 -19.13
N LEU A 99 -20.01 0.53 -20.08
CA LEU A 99 -18.67 1.06 -20.22
C LEU A 99 -18.67 2.37 -21.02
N ARG A 100 -17.78 3.26 -20.63
CA ARG A 100 -17.51 4.53 -21.30
C ARG A 100 -16.87 4.28 -22.66
N LYS A 101 -17.32 5.00 -23.71
CA LYS A 101 -16.76 4.95 -25.06
C LYS A 101 -15.72 6.04 -25.25
N GLY A 102 -14.78 5.83 -26.18
CA GLY A 102 -13.77 6.83 -26.57
C GLY A 102 -12.62 7.01 -25.60
N VAL A 103 -12.49 6.16 -24.56
CA VAL A 103 -11.38 6.19 -23.61
C VAL A 103 -10.12 5.68 -24.28
N LYS A 104 -9.06 6.51 -24.27
CA LYS A 104 -7.77 6.19 -24.88
C LYS A 104 -6.83 5.53 -23.89
N PHE A 105 -6.03 4.58 -24.37
CA PHE A 105 -4.86 4.10 -23.65
C PHE A 105 -3.65 5.00 -23.90
N HIS A 106 -2.69 4.97 -22.98
CA HIS A 106 -1.36 5.55 -23.19
C HIS A 106 -0.64 4.91 -24.36
N SER A 107 0.41 5.57 -24.84
CA SER A 107 1.38 5.00 -25.76
C SER A 107 2.78 5.10 -25.20
N ASN A 108 3.69 4.23 -25.67
CA ASN A 108 5.10 4.32 -25.35
C ASN A 108 5.96 4.00 -26.61
N ALA A 109 7.27 4.00 -26.49
CA ALA A 109 8.18 3.72 -27.59
C ALA A 109 7.97 2.32 -28.22
N ASN A 110 7.39 1.39 -27.47
CA ASN A 110 7.21 0.00 -27.90
C ASN A 110 5.80 -0.31 -28.42
N PHE A 111 4.82 0.59 -28.16
CA PHE A 111 3.42 0.32 -28.44
C PHE A 111 2.60 1.60 -28.64
N THR A 112 1.79 1.59 -29.70
CA THR A 112 0.73 2.58 -29.94
C THR A 112 -0.59 1.84 -30.05
N PRO A 113 -1.59 2.16 -29.21
CA PRO A 113 -2.90 1.52 -29.27
C PRO A 113 -3.57 1.72 -30.63
N SER A 114 -4.13 0.64 -31.21
CA SER A 114 -4.89 0.72 -32.46
C SER A 114 -6.38 0.96 -32.22
N ARG A 115 -6.86 0.73 -30.98
CA ARG A 115 -8.25 0.89 -30.57
C ARG A 115 -8.39 1.59 -29.21
N ASP A 116 -9.60 2.01 -28.92
CA ASP A 116 -9.98 2.51 -27.61
C ASP A 116 -10.28 1.37 -26.63
N PHE A 117 -10.36 1.71 -25.34
CA PHE A 117 -10.83 0.82 -24.28
C PHE A 117 -12.23 0.26 -24.60
N ASN A 118 -12.43 -1.03 -24.36
CA ASN A 118 -13.71 -1.72 -24.51
C ASN A 118 -13.86 -2.89 -23.52
N ALA A 119 -14.92 -3.69 -23.69
CA ALA A 119 -15.24 -4.84 -22.85
C ALA A 119 -14.15 -5.94 -22.84
N ASP A 120 -13.38 -6.09 -23.92
CA ASP A 120 -12.33 -7.11 -23.98
C ASP A 120 -11.21 -6.83 -22.98
N ASP A 121 -10.91 -5.56 -22.72
CA ASP A 121 -9.90 -5.16 -21.72
C ASP A 121 -10.36 -5.49 -20.30
N VAL A 122 -11.65 -5.36 -20.01
CA VAL A 122 -12.24 -5.74 -18.71
C VAL A 122 -12.15 -7.25 -18.52
N LEU A 123 -12.58 -8.02 -19.52
CA LEU A 123 -12.50 -9.50 -19.48
C LEU A 123 -11.07 -9.97 -19.34
N PHE A 124 -10.16 -9.40 -20.13
CA PHE A 124 -8.73 -9.71 -20.05
C PHE A 124 -8.17 -9.48 -18.65
N SER A 125 -8.43 -8.28 -18.10
CA SER A 125 -7.91 -7.89 -16.78
C SER A 125 -8.40 -8.80 -15.67
N TRP A 126 -9.67 -9.21 -15.72
CA TRP A 126 -10.23 -10.10 -14.74
C TRP A 126 -9.79 -11.55 -14.94
N ASN A 127 -9.94 -12.09 -16.17
CA ASN A 127 -9.65 -13.50 -16.44
C ASN A 127 -8.17 -13.83 -16.27
N ARG A 128 -7.27 -12.86 -16.47
CA ARG A 128 -5.86 -13.02 -16.16
C ARG A 128 -5.64 -13.42 -14.68
N MET A 129 -6.44 -12.89 -13.75
CA MET A 129 -6.37 -13.27 -12.33
C MET A 129 -7.15 -14.57 -12.06
N ALA A 130 -8.30 -14.75 -12.69
CA ALA A 130 -9.29 -15.76 -12.33
C ALA A 130 -9.08 -17.13 -12.97
N ASP A 131 -8.48 -17.18 -14.15
CA ASP A 131 -8.29 -18.42 -14.92
C ASP A 131 -6.82 -18.86 -14.92
N ASP A 132 -6.54 -19.94 -14.18
CA ASP A 132 -5.21 -20.54 -14.08
C ASP A 132 -4.64 -20.99 -15.44
N ASN A 133 -5.51 -21.15 -16.48
CA ASN A 133 -5.14 -21.50 -17.85
C ASN A 133 -4.98 -20.29 -18.78
N HIS A 134 -5.32 -19.09 -18.30
CA HIS A 134 -5.16 -17.87 -19.11
C HIS A 134 -3.67 -17.69 -19.47
N PRO A 135 -3.33 -17.40 -20.74
CA PRO A 135 -1.93 -17.32 -21.21
C PRO A 135 -1.05 -16.39 -20.36
N PHE A 136 -1.62 -15.32 -19.84
CA PHE A 136 -0.90 -14.32 -19.02
C PHE A 136 -1.01 -14.55 -17.51
N HIS A 137 -1.74 -15.59 -17.05
CA HIS A 137 -1.85 -15.90 -15.63
C HIS A 137 -0.48 -16.30 -15.03
N LYS A 138 0.32 -17.08 -15.79
CA LYS A 138 1.64 -17.54 -15.36
C LYS A 138 2.78 -16.57 -15.73
N MET A 139 2.49 -15.50 -16.46
CA MET A 139 3.47 -14.49 -16.88
C MET A 139 3.54 -13.35 -15.86
N THR A 140 3.92 -13.68 -14.62
CA THR A 140 3.90 -12.76 -13.48
C THR A 140 5.30 -12.47 -12.91
N ALA A 141 6.36 -12.97 -13.54
CA ALA A 141 7.72 -12.89 -13.01
C ALA A 141 7.85 -13.40 -11.56
N GLY A 142 7.04 -14.42 -11.20
CA GLY A 142 7.02 -15.01 -9.86
C GLY A 142 6.16 -14.26 -8.84
N GLN A 143 5.40 -13.24 -9.26
CA GLN A 143 4.41 -12.57 -8.42
C GLN A 143 3.10 -13.36 -8.37
N THR A 144 2.27 -13.07 -7.36
CA THR A 144 0.92 -13.60 -7.19
C THR A 144 -0.10 -12.47 -7.28
N PHE A 145 -1.37 -12.80 -7.54
CA PHE A 145 -2.47 -11.84 -7.56
C PHE A 145 -2.98 -11.63 -6.13
N SER A 146 -2.20 -10.90 -5.31
CA SER A 146 -2.32 -10.87 -3.85
C SER A 146 -3.73 -10.57 -3.36
N TYR A 147 -4.37 -9.47 -3.79
CA TYR A 147 -5.74 -9.18 -3.36
C TYR A 147 -6.76 -10.19 -3.85
N TYR A 148 -6.65 -10.65 -5.10
CA TYR A 148 -7.54 -11.66 -5.66
C TYR A 148 -7.53 -12.95 -4.84
N GLU A 149 -6.33 -13.37 -4.40
CA GLU A 149 -6.12 -14.56 -3.57
C GLU A 149 -6.55 -14.33 -2.12
N ASP A 150 -6.05 -13.27 -1.48
CA ASP A 150 -6.26 -12.97 -0.06
C ASP A 150 -7.74 -12.71 0.27
N MET A 151 -8.49 -12.10 -0.65
CA MET A 151 -9.93 -11.85 -0.52
C MET A 151 -10.79 -13.02 -0.97
N GLY A 152 -10.18 -14.08 -1.49
CA GLY A 152 -10.92 -15.28 -1.94
C GLY A 152 -11.84 -14.99 -3.13
N MET A 153 -11.49 -14.09 -4.04
CA MET A 153 -12.31 -13.66 -5.17
C MET A 153 -12.76 -14.83 -6.06
N LYS A 154 -11.96 -15.89 -6.13
CA LYS A 154 -12.32 -17.15 -6.82
C LYS A 154 -13.58 -17.81 -6.25
N ASN A 155 -13.89 -17.59 -4.96
CA ASN A 155 -15.08 -18.12 -4.29
C ASN A 155 -16.28 -17.16 -4.35
N ILE A 156 -16.08 -15.93 -4.82
CA ILE A 156 -17.08 -14.87 -4.92
C ILE A 156 -17.60 -14.77 -6.35
N VAL A 157 -16.70 -14.55 -7.32
CA VAL A 157 -17.06 -14.36 -8.73
C VAL A 157 -17.10 -15.71 -9.45
N ASP A 158 -18.20 -15.97 -10.13
CA ASP A 158 -18.39 -17.16 -10.97
C ASP A 158 -17.78 -16.94 -12.34
N ASN A 159 -18.21 -15.88 -13.03
CA ASN A 159 -17.68 -15.52 -14.35
C ASN A 159 -17.92 -14.04 -14.68
N VAL A 160 -17.18 -13.57 -15.69
CA VAL A 160 -17.37 -12.26 -16.33
C VAL A 160 -17.76 -12.48 -17.77
N GLN A 161 -18.81 -11.81 -18.24
CA GLN A 161 -19.36 -11.95 -19.59
C GLN A 161 -19.27 -10.64 -20.34
N LYS A 162 -18.81 -10.70 -21.59
CA LYS A 162 -19.00 -9.65 -22.58
C LYS A 162 -20.42 -9.76 -23.14
N ILE A 163 -21.24 -8.73 -22.93
CA ILE A 163 -22.57 -8.64 -23.53
C ILE A 163 -22.49 -7.98 -24.89
N ASP A 164 -21.75 -6.89 -24.98
CA ASP A 164 -21.35 -6.18 -26.19
C ASP A 164 -20.03 -5.41 -25.91
N ASP A 165 -19.50 -4.67 -26.90
CA ASP A 165 -18.22 -3.94 -26.76
C ASP A 165 -18.23 -2.87 -25.65
N SER A 166 -19.40 -2.44 -25.18
CA SER A 166 -19.58 -1.43 -24.16
C SER A 166 -20.38 -1.90 -22.94
N THR A 167 -20.57 -3.23 -22.79
CA THR A 167 -21.34 -3.80 -21.66
C THR A 167 -20.71 -5.07 -21.18
N VAL A 168 -20.39 -5.13 -19.88
CA VAL A 168 -19.89 -6.33 -19.22
C VAL A 168 -20.80 -6.71 -18.04
N ARG A 169 -20.83 -8.01 -17.74
CA ARG A 169 -21.60 -8.55 -16.63
C ARG A 169 -20.72 -9.44 -15.77
N PHE A 170 -20.70 -9.15 -14.47
CA PHE A 170 -20.13 -10.01 -13.45
C PHE A 170 -21.24 -10.83 -12.81
N ASN A 171 -21.09 -12.14 -12.82
CA ASN A 171 -21.99 -13.06 -12.12
C ASN A 171 -21.27 -13.59 -10.88
N LEU A 172 -21.92 -13.49 -9.72
CA LEU A 172 -21.38 -13.91 -8.44
C LEU A 172 -22.01 -15.26 -8.03
N LYS A 173 -21.22 -16.10 -7.39
CA LYS A 173 -21.68 -17.37 -6.79
C LYS A 173 -22.64 -17.14 -5.63
N ARG A 174 -22.47 -16.02 -4.93
CA ARG A 174 -23.24 -15.59 -3.77
C ARG A 174 -23.40 -14.07 -3.77
N PRO A 175 -24.38 -13.50 -3.02
CA PRO A 175 -24.37 -12.06 -2.78
C PRO A 175 -23.09 -11.64 -2.08
N GLU A 176 -22.54 -10.49 -2.47
CA GLU A 176 -21.32 -9.93 -1.88
C GLU A 176 -21.49 -8.42 -1.72
N ALA A 177 -21.81 -7.96 -0.52
CA ALA A 177 -22.11 -6.56 -0.24
C ALA A 177 -20.91 -5.62 -0.52
N PRO A 178 -19.64 -6.00 -0.20
CA PRO A 178 -18.47 -5.16 -0.51
C PRO A 178 -18.06 -5.19 -1.99
N PHE A 179 -18.64 -6.00 -2.87
CA PHE A 179 -18.16 -6.22 -4.24
C PHE A 179 -17.89 -4.94 -5.04
N LEU A 180 -18.75 -3.93 -4.98
CA LEU A 180 -18.49 -2.66 -5.68
C LEU A 180 -17.30 -1.90 -5.08
N ALA A 181 -17.13 -1.94 -3.77
CA ALA A 181 -16.00 -1.34 -3.10
C ALA A 181 -14.69 -2.06 -3.49
N ASP A 182 -14.73 -3.38 -3.60
CA ASP A 182 -13.60 -4.19 -4.05
C ASP A 182 -13.22 -3.87 -5.50
N MET A 183 -14.22 -3.67 -6.37
CA MET A 183 -14.02 -3.28 -7.78
C MET A 183 -13.51 -1.83 -7.96
N ALA A 184 -13.54 -1.02 -6.91
CA ALA A 184 -12.91 0.30 -6.88
C ALA A 184 -11.45 0.27 -6.39
N MET A 185 -10.99 -0.85 -5.83
CA MET A 185 -9.61 -1.01 -5.33
C MET A 185 -8.61 -1.18 -6.47
N ASP A 186 -7.35 -0.96 -6.15
CA ASP A 186 -6.25 -0.88 -7.13
C ASP A 186 -6.02 -2.17 -7.92
N PHE A 187 -6.23 -3.34 -7.31
CA PHE A 187 -6.10 -4.64 -7.99
C PHE A 187 -7.08 -4.82 -9.16
N ALA A 188 -8.23 -4.12 -9.12
CA ALA A 188 -9.24 -4.13 -10.18
C ALA A 188 -8.92 -3.15 -11.33
N SER A 189 -7.70 -2.64 -11.42
CA SER A 189 -7.23 -1.78 -12.51
C SER A 189 -7.35 -2.47 -13.86
N ILE A 190 -7.83 -1.73 -14.86
CA ILE A 190 -8.03 -2.26 -16.22
C ILE A 190 -6.75 -2.13 -17.03
N LEU A 191 -6.34 -3.24 -17.61
CA LEU A 191 -5.15 -3.41 -18.44
C LEU A 191 -5.53 -3.39 -19.93
N SER A 192 -4.60 -3.00 -20.80
CA SER A 192 -4.79 -3.10 -22.24
C SER A 192 -4.49 -4.51 -22.75
N MET A 193 -5.49 -5.26 -23.16
CA MET A 193 -5.33 -6.59 -23.76
C MET A 193 -4.39 -6.52 -24.98
N GLU A 194 -4.60 -5.56 -25.86
CA GLU A 194 -3.81 -5.36 -27.07
C GLU A 194 -2.32 -5.15 -26.78
N TYR A 195 -1.99 -4.42 -25.70
CA TYR A 195 -0.61 -4.20 -25.28
C TYR A 195 0.05 -5.51 -24.83
N PHE A 196 -0.60 -6.28 -23.98
CA PHE A 196 -0.07 -7.55 -23.50
C PHE A 196 0.16 -8.54 -24.64
N GLU A 197 -0.81 -8.69 -25.56
CA GLU A 197 -0.69 -9.54 -26.74
C GLU A 197 0.45 -9.08 -27.67
N THR A 198 0.60 -7.76 -27.84
CA THR A 198 1.68 -7.19 -28.68
C THR A 198 3.04 -7.47 -28.07
N MET A 199 3.20 -7.31 -26.74
CA MET A 199 4.46 -7.61 -26.05
C MET A 199 4.77 -9.12 -26.07
N GLN A 200 3.76 -9.97 -25.97
CA GLN A 200 3.93 -11.42 -26.13
C GLN A 200 4.43 -11.78 -27.54
N LYS A 201 3.81 -11.23 -28.57
CA LYS A 201 4.23 -11.44 -29.98
C LYS A 201 5.67 -10.95 -30.23
N LYS A 202 6.11 -9.91 -29.51
CA LYS A 202 7.49 -9.38 -29.54
C LYS A 202 8.48 -10.20 -28.69
N GLY A 203 8.03 -11.23 -27.98
CA GLY A 203 8.88 -12.03 -27.07
C GLY A 203 9.26 -11.33 -25.76
N THR A 204 8.57 -10.26 -25.40
CA THR A 204 8.81 -9.46 -24.19
C THR A 204 7.55 -9.33 -23.31
N PRO A 205 6.91 -10.45 -22.89
CA PRO A 205 5.61 -10.41 -22.21
C PRO A 205 5.63 -9.63 -20.88
N ASN A 206 6.77 -9.58 -20.19
CA ASN A 206 6.93 -8.86 -18.93
C ASN A 206 7.18 -7.34 -19.12
N ALA A 207 7.17 -6.83 -20.34
CA ALA A 207 7.39 -5.41 -20.62
C ALA A 207 6.32 -4.50 -19.95
N ALA A 208 5.14 -5.03 -19.65
CA ALA A 208 4.09 -4.29 -18.95
C ALA A 208 4.47 -3.81 -17.54
N ASP A 209 5.34 -4.55 -16.84
CA ASP A 209 5.84 -4.15 -15.52
C ASP A 209 7.01 -3.15 -15.60
N VAL A 210 7.65 -3.05 -16.77
CA VAL A 210 8.78 -2.13 -17.01
C VAL A 210 8.31 -0.85 -17.72
N TYR A 211 7.35 -0.98 -18.64
CA TYR A 211 6.80 0.09 -19.46
C TYR A 211 5.27 0.09 -19.40
N PRO A 212 4.69 0.40 -18.23
CA PRO A 212 3.25 0.26 -18.01
C PRO A 212 2.44 1.18 -18.92
N ILE A 213 1.27 0.69 -19.35
CA ILE A 213 0.28 1.42 -20.14
C ILE A 213 -1.08 1.25 -19.49
N GLY A 214 -1.77 2.36 -19.28
CA GLY A 214 -3.13 2.40 -18.74
C GLY A 214 -3.96 3.48 -19.40
N THR A 215 -5.06 3.84 -18.76
CA THR A 215 -6.00 4.89 -19.16
C THR A 215 -5.99 6.08 -18.23
N GLY A 216 -5.06 6.12 -17.27
CA GLY A 216 -4.98 7.11 -16.20
C GLY A 216 -4.51 8.50 -16.64
N PRO A 217 -4.42 9.46 -15.69
CA PRO A 217 -4.11 10.86 -16.00
C PRO A 217 -2.66 11.11 -16.45
N PHE A 218 -1.73 10.22 -16.14
CA PHE A 218 -0.31 10.40 -16.45
C PHE A 218 0.26 9.19 -17.18
N GLU A 219 1.10 9.46 -18.19
CA GLU A 219 1.88 8.45 -18.92
C GLU A 219 3.25 8.25 -18.25
N PHE A 220 3.67 6.99 -18.14
CA PHE A 220 4.99 6.63 -17.63
C PHE A 220 6.10 7.08 -18.59
N VAL A 221 7.15 7.68 -18.03
CA VAL A 221 8.33 8.12 -18.79
C VAL A 221 9.55 7.30 -18.45
N SER A 222 9.90 7.21 -17.16
CA SER A 222 11.10 6.49 -16.72
C SER A 222 11.08 6.17 -15.23
N TYR A 223 11.79 5.11 -14.86
CA TYR A 223 12.05 4.75 -13.47
C TYR A 223 13.53 4.45 -13.27
N GLN A 224 14.10 5.09 -12.26
CA GLN A 224 15.40 4.75 -11.70
C GLN A 224 15.20 4.34 -10.25
N LYS A 225 15.43 3.06 -9.97
CA LYS A 225 15.20 2.48 -8.63
C LYS A 225 15.92 3.28 -7.56
N ASP A 226 15.23 3.50 -6.43
CA ASP A 226 15.71 4.24 -5.26
C ASP A 226 16.07 5.72 -5.52
N ALA A 227 15.68 6.26 -6.67
CA ALA A 227 15.98 7.63 -7.04
C ALA A 227 14.75 8.40 -7.53
N VAL A 228 14.17 8.03 -8.67
CA VAL A 228 13.13 8.85 -9.29
C VAL A 228 12.22 8.06 -10.22
N ILE A 229 10.93 8.44 -10.22
CA ILE A 229 9.97 8.03 -11.27
C ILE A 229 9.49 9.30 -11.96
N ARG A 230 9.36 9.27 -13.27
CA ARG A 230 8.89 10.40 -14.07
C ARG A 230 7.66 10.01 -14.86
N TYR A 231 6.70 10.91 -14.86
CA TYR A 231 5.48 10.83 -15.64
C TYR A 231 5.24 12.15 -16.36
N LYS A 232 4.51 12.10 -17.47
CA LYS A 232 3.98 13.29 -18.16
C LYS A 232 2.47 13.24 -18.21
N ALA A 233 1.81 14.39 -18.27
CA ALA A 233 0.37 14.47 -18.38
C ALA A 233 -0.11 13.77 -19.66
N PHE A 234 -1.22 13.05 -19.54
CA PHE A 234 -1.89 12.42 -20.68
C PHE A 234 -2.89 13.40 -21.32
N ASP A 235 -2.56 13.93 -22.48
CA ASP A 235 -3.36 14.95 -23.16
C ASP A 235 -4.78 14.48 -23.50
N ARG A 236 -4.96 13.16 -23.71
CA ARG A 236 -6.23 12.54 -24.09
C ARG A 236 -6.94 11.85 -22.92
N TYR A 237 -6.62 12.25 -21.69
CA TYR A 237 -7.26 11.69 -20.51
C TYR A 237 -8.76 11.96 -20.54
N TRP A 238 -9.58 10.96 -20.32
CA TRP A 238 -11.03 11.00 -20.50
C TRP A 238 -11.76 11.93 -19.51
N LYS A 239 -11.15 12.28 -18.37
CA LYS A 239 -11.66 13.31 -17.44
C LYS A 239 -11.11 14.71 -17.72
N GLY A 240 -10.35 14.89 -18.78
CA GLY A 240 -9.63 16.11 -19.10
C GLY A 240 -8.16 16.03 -18.69
N ARG A 241 -7.31 16.73 -19.45
CA ARG A 241 -5.86 16.76 -19.23
C ARG A 241 -5.52 17.28 -17.83
N PRO A 242 -4.60 16.65 -17.07
CA PRO A 242 -4.05 17.23 -15.84
C PRO A 242 -3.48 18.63 -16.06
N LYS A 243 -3.54 19.48 -15.02
CA LYS A 243 -3.03 20.85 -15.11
C LYS A 243 -1.50 20.95 -15.09
N ILE A 244 -0.86 20.00 -14.41
CA ILE A 244 0.61 19.87 -14.40
C ILE A 244 1.07 19.07 -15.62
N ASP A 245 2.19 19.49 -16.23
CA ASP A 245 2.78 18.81 -17.40
C ASP A 245 3.59 17.58 -16.99
N ASN A 246 4.30 17.68 -15.88
CA ASN A 246 5.17 16.63 -15.37
C ASN A 246 4.85 16.33 -13.91
N LEU A 247 4.82 15.04 -13.60
CA LEU A 247 4.75 14.52 -12.24
C LEU A 247 6.03 13.72 -11.98
N ILE A 248 6.76 14.08 -10.92
CA ILE A 248 8.02 13.45 -10.56
C ILE A 248 7.93 12.90 -9.13
N TYR A 249 8.22 11.63 -8.96
CA TYR A 249 8.38 11.01 -7.64
C TYR A 249 9.86 10.97 -7.29
N SER A 250 10.27 11.83 -6.36
CA SER A 250 11.62 11.84 -5.79
C SER A 250 11.67 10.85 -4.63
N ILE A 251 12.22 9.67 -4.87
CA ILE A 251 12.28 8.61 -3.86
C ILE A 251 13.30 9.00 -2.79
N THR A 252 12.82 9.25 -1.58
CA THR A 252 13.63 9.73 -0.46
C THR A 252 13.17 8.99 0.81
N ARG A 253 13.88 7.94 1.19
CA ARG A 253 13.45 7.02 2.27
C ARG A 253 13.43 7.67 3.64
N ASP A 254 14.41 8.52 3.94
CA ASP A 254 14.49 9.23 5.22
C ASP A 254 13.50 10.39 5.30
N ALA A 255 12.64 10.41 6.32
CA ALA A 255 11.61 11.43 6.47
C ALA A 255 12.19 12.83 6.79
N THR A 256 13.35 12.92 7.44
CA THR A 256 14.04 14.21 7.70
C THR A 256 14.57 14.78 6.38
N ALA A 257 15.12 13.93 5.52
CA ALA A 257 15.56 14.34 4.19
C ALA A 257 14.37 14.78 3.30
N ARG A 258 13.21 14.09 3.39
CA ARG A 258 11.99 14.53 2.70
C ARG A 258 11.55 15.91 3.18
N TYR A 259 11.57 16.16 4.50
CA TYR A 259 11.22 17.46 5.05
C TYR A 259 12.20 18.55 4.61
N ALA A 260 13.50 18.29 4.62
CA ALA A 260 14.49 19.23 4.11
C ALA A 260 14.22 19.64 2.65
N LYS A 261 13.91 18.67 1.78
CA LYS A 261 13.53 18.92 0.38
C LYS A 261 12.23 19.70 0.25
N LEU A 262 11.23 19.45 1.09
CA LEU A 262 9.99 20.22 1.11
C LEU A 262 10.26 21.70 1.49
N LYS A 263 11.10 21.94 2.51
CA LYS A 263 11.49 23.30 2.95
C LYS A 263 12.20 24.07 1.85
N THR A 264 13.13 23.43 1.13
CA THR A 264 13.89 24.07 0.04
C THR A 264 13.10 24.21 -1.25
N GLY A 265 11.93 23.57 -1.37
CA GLY A 265 11.11 23.58 -2.59
C GLY A 265 11.56 22.57 -3.65
N GLU A 266 12.50 21.68 -3.33
CA GLU A 266 12.86 20.54 -4.19
C GLU A 266 11.68 19.56 -4.33
N CYS A 267 10.78 19.51 -3.35
CA CYS A 267 9.51 18.80 -3.42
C CYS A 267 8.36 19.76 -3.09
N GLN A 268 7.20 19.54 -3.70
CA GLN A 268 5.99 20.30 -3.43
C GLN A 268 5.06 19.59 -2.44
N VAL A 269 5.12 18.25 -2.37
CA VAL A 269 4.35 17.41 -1.45
C VAL A 269 5.29 16.34 -0.90
N MET A 270 5.15 15.96 0.37
CA MET A 270 5.90 14.84 0.95
C MET A 270 4.98 13.84 1.66
N ALA A 271 5.25 12.55 1.45
CA ALA A 271 4.61 11.48 2.19
C ALA A 271 5.15 11.37 3.63
N PHE A 272 4.27 11.01 4.55
CA PHE A 272 4.55 10.51 5.90
C PHE A 272 5.62 11.32 6.67
N PRO A 273 5.27 12.52 7.17
CA PRO A 273 6.15 13.32 8.02
C PRO A 273 6.39 12.62 9.36
N LYS A 274 7.54 12.91 10.00
CA LYS A 274 7.75 12.50 11.38
C LYS A 274 6.83 13.31 12.30
N PRO A 275 6.17 12.70 13.28
CA PRO A 275 5.35 13.43 14.25
C PRO A 275 6.10 14.57 14.95
N ALA A 276 7.40 14.41 15.20
CA ALA A 276 8.24 15.42 15.84
C ALA A 276 8.42 16.70 15.01
N ASP A 277 8.28 16.63 13.68
CA ASP A 277 8.50 17.75 12.78
C ASP A 277 7.20 18.56 12.52
N LEU A 278 6.03 18.02 12.90
CA LEU A 278 4.72 18.61 12.58
C LEU A 278 4.53 20.02 13.12
N ASP A 279 4.97 20.29 14.34
CA ASP A 279 4.84 21.62 14.96
C ASP A 279 5.67 22.68 14.24
N GLU A 280 6.84 22.32 13.74
CA GLU A 280 7.68 23.20 12.93
C GLU A 280 7.03 23.42 11.54
N MET A 281 6.57 22.35 10.90
CA MET A 281 5.89 22.42 9.59
C MET A 281 4.64 23.31 9.62
N LYS A 282 3.83 23.21 10.71
CA LYS A 282 2.61 24.03 10.88
C LYS A 282 2.93 25.52 11.08
N LYS A 283 4.10 25.86 11.57
CA LYS A 283 4.56 27.25 11.77
C LYS A 283 5.23 27.84 10.54
N ASP A 284 5.63 27.02 9.57
CA ASP A 284 6.28 27.49 8.35
C ASP A 284 5.26 28.20 7.44
N PRO A 285 5.48 29.53 7.13
CA PRO A 285 4.56 30.30 6.31
C PRO A 285 4.46 29.80 4.86
N GLN A 286 5.41 29.01 4.39
CA GLN A 286 5.42 28.45 3.03
C GLN A 286 4.70 27.11 2.93
N LEU A 287 4.41 26.47 4.05
CA LEU A 287 3.80 25.15 4.11
C LEU A 287 2.31 25.20 4.49
N SER A 288 1.60 24.20 4.08
CA SER A 288 0.27 23.81 4.55
C SER A 288 0.34 22.37 5.02
N VAL A 289 -0.15 22.08 6.22
CA VAL A 289 -0.20 20.71 6.75
C VAL A 289 -1.65 20.29 6.84
N LEU A 290 -2.09 19.48 5.89
CA LEU A 290 -3.41 18.87 5.93
C LEU A 290 -3.42 17.72 6.93
N GLN A 291 -4.58 17.43 7.53
CA GLN A 291 -4.73 16.29 8.42
C GLN A 291 -6.12 15.68 8.31
N THR A 292 -6.20 14.37 8.55
CA THR A 292 -7.45 13.61 8.63
C THR A 292 -7.29 12.43 9.58
N GLU A 293 -8.40 11.94 10.13
CA GLU A 293 -8.39 10.65 10.83
C GLU A 293 -7.94 9.56 9.87
N GLY A 294 -7.07 8.67 10.34
CA GLY A 294 -6.56 7.59 9.51
C GLY A 294 -7.50 6.41 9.49
N LEU A 295 -7.88 5.97 8.30
CA LEU A 295 -8.48 4.65 8.10
C LEU A 295 -7.38 3.59 8.24
N ASN A 296 -6.78 3.46 9.43
CA ASN A 296 -5.58 2.64 9.60
C ASN A 296 -5.50 1.93 10.95
N ILE A 297 -4.64 0.92 11.00
CA ILE A 297 -4.27 0.16 12.20
C ILE A 297 -2.79 -0.20 12.14
N GLY A 298 -2.05 0.09 13.21
CA GLY A 298 -0.72 -0.48 13.47
C GLY A 298 -0.85 -1.70 14.36
N TYR A 299 -0.23 -2.81 13.98
CA TYR A 299 -0.29 -4.05 14.74
C TYR A 299 1.02 -4.83 14.71
N ILE A 300 1.12 -5.78 15.65
CA ILE A 300 2.20 -6.76 15.73
C ILE A 300 1.55 -8.13 15.63
N ALA A 301 1.88 -8.89 14.60
CA ALA A 301 1.32 -10.20 14.37
C ALA A 301 2.21 -11.30 14.94
N PHE A 302 1.58 -12.27 15.61
CA PHE A 302 2.21 -13.50 16.06
C PHE A 302 1.98 -14.59 15.00
N ASN A 303 3.03 -15.21 14.50
CA ASN A 303 2.90 -16.34 13.59
C ASN A 303 2.39 -17.56 14.37
N THR A 304 1.08 -17.83 14.29
CA THR A 304 0.43 -18.90 15.06
C THR A 304 0.79 -20.32 14.59
N GLU A 305 1.45 -20.48 13.46
CA GLU A 305 2.03 -21.77 13.00
C GLU A 305 3.37 -22.08 13.68
N LYS A 306 3.96 -21.11 14.41
CA LYS A 306 5.26 -21.26 15.09
C LYS A 306 5.10 -21.28 16.60
N LYS A 307 5.81 -22.20 17.27
CA LYS A 307 5.93 -22.19 18.73
C LYS A 307 6.76 -21.00 19.20
N PRO A 308 6.38 -20.41 20.34
CA PRO A 308 5.27 -20.77 21.23
C PRO A 308 3.93 -20.06 20.91
N PHE A 309 3.81 -19.43 19.72
CA PHE A 309 2.66 -18.58 19.36
C PHE A 309 1.42 -19.36 18.90
N ASP A 310 1.50 -20.69 18.76
CA ASP A 310 0.34 -21.59 18.69
C ASP A 310 -0.49 -21.58 19.99
N ASN A 311 0.14 -21.23 21.12
CA ASN A 311 -0.53 -21.14 22.43
C ASN A 311 -1.14 -19.72 22.64
N LYS A 312 -2.48 -19.67 22.78
CA LYS A 312 -3.21 -18.43 23.04
C LYS A 312 -2.76 -17.69 24.30
N LEU A 313 -2.42 -18.41 25.37
CA LEU A 313 -1.99 -17.79 26.64
C LEU A 313 -0.69 -17.00 26.46
N VAL A 314 0.22 -17.47 25.61
CA VAL A 314 1.45 -16.74 25.28
C VAL A 314 1.14 -15.42 24.57
N ARG A 315 0.23 -15.45 23.57
CA ARG A 315 -0.15 -14.25 22.81
C ARG A 315 -0.87 -13.22 23.73
N GLN A 316 -1.75 -13.69 24.61
CA GLN A 316 -2.41 -12.84 25.60
C GLN A 316 -1.40 -12.26 26.62
N ALA A 317 -0.44 -13.05 27.07
CA ALA A 317 0.61 -12.60 27.97
C ALA A 317 1.44 -11.46 27.35
N LEU A 318 1.82 -11.58 26.08
CA LEU A 318 2.60 -10.53 25.40
C LEU A 318 1.75 -9.26 25.13
N ASN A 319 0.43 -9.39 24.92
CA ASN A 319 -0.46 -8.23 24.93
C ASN A 319 -0.41 -7.49 26.27
N LEU A 320 -0.55 -8.20 27.41
CA LEU A 320 -0.46 -7.64 28.76
C LEU A 320 0.93 -7.08 29.10
N ALA A 321 1.99 -7.62 28.50
CA ALA A 321 3.37 -7.18 28.72
C ALA A 321 3.75 -5.95 27.89
N THR A 322 2.93 -5.49 26.96
CA THR A 322 3.23 -4.37 26.06
C THR A 322 2.60 -3.08 26.53
N ASN A 323 3.42 -2.08 26.85
CA ASN A 323 2.95 -0.76 27.32
C ASN A 323 2.58 0.14 26.12
N LYS A 324 1.34 0.02 25.63
CA LYS A 324 0.84 0.81 24.50
C LYS A 324 0.84 2.31 24.79
N ASP A 325 0.50 2.74 25.99
CA ASP A 325 0.46 4.16 26.36
C ASP A 325 1.84 4.81 26.26
N ALA A 326 2.88 4.10 26.71
CA ALA A 326 4.25 4.56 26.55
C ALA A 326 4.66 4.64 25.07
N ILE A 327 4.28 3.65 24.26
CA ILE A 327 4.52 3.64 22.81
C ILE A 327 3.81 4.81 22.14
N LEU A 328 2.53 5.05 22.42
CA LEU A 328 1.77 6.18 21.87
C LEU A 328 2.43 7.52 22.18
N LYS A 329 2.86 7.69 23.41
CA LYS A 329 3.54 8.90 23.86
C LYS A 329 4.90 9.11 23.18
N ALA A 330 5.69 8.05 23.02
CA ALA A 330 7.08 8.16 22.54
C ALA A 330 7.22 8.09 21.01
N VAL A 331 6.30 7.38 20.33
CA VAL A 331 6.37 7.12 18.88
C VAL A 331 5.39 7.98 18.11
N TYR A 332 4.15 8.11 18.59
CA TYR A 332 3.10 8.88 17.90
C TYR A 332 3.00 10.34 18.37
N LEU A 333 3.60 10.71 19.50
CA LEU A 333 3.63 12.08 20.04
C LEU A 333 2.23 12.73 20.09
N GLY A 334 1.22 11.99 20.52
CA GLY A 334 -0.17 12.46 20.61
C GLY A 334 -0.97 12.38 19.31
N ASN A 335 -0.37 11.92 18.20
CA ASN A 335 -1.04 11.83 16.90
C ASN A 335 -1.60 10.41 16.62
N GLY A 336 -2.01 9.71 17.68
CA GLY A 336 -2.62 8.39 17.60
C GLY A 336 -3.39 8.07 18.88
N GLN A 337 -4.28 7.11 18.78
CA GLN A 337 -5.03 6.53 19.91
C GLN A 337 -4.76 5.03 20.02
N ALA A 338 -4.83 4.49 21.23
CA ALA A 338 -4.64 3.05 21.46
C ALA A 338 -5.69 2.25 20.69
N ALA A 339 -5.21 1.29 19.93
CA ALA A 339 -6.09 0.36 19.22
C ALA A 339 -6.48 -0.80 20.13
N LYS A 340 -7.77 -1.05 20.26
CA LYS A 340 -8.32 -2.22 20.94
C LYS A 340 -8.96 -3.23 19.99
N ASN A 341 -9.30 -2.82 18.80
CA ASN A 341 -9.91 -3.62 17.73
C ASN A 341 -9.00 -3.67 16.50
N PRO A 342 -9.18 -4.66 15.60
CA PRO A 342 -8.42 -4.75 14.35
C PRO A 342 -8.83 -3.71 13.29
N ILE A 343 -9.94 -3.00 13.48
CA ILE A 343 -10.46 -1.96 12.59
C ILE A 343 -10.44 -0.60 13.29
N PRO A 344 -10.31 0.53 12.55
CA PRO A 344 -10.31 1.86 13.16
C PRO A 344 -11.72 2.34 13.56
N PRO A 345 -11.82 3.25 14.58
CA PRO A 345 -13.10 3.73 15.11
C PRO A 345 -13.99 4.45 14.11
N ILE A 346 -13.45 4.98 13.03
CA ILE A 346 -14.19 5.65 11.95
C ILE A 346 -15.09 4.68 11.16
N LEU A 347 -14.84 3.37 11.23
CA LEU A 347 -15.65 2.38 10.55
C LEU A 347 -16.95 2.09 11.30
N TRP A 348 -18.04 2.01 10.55
CA TRP A 348 -19.41 1.88 11.02
C TRP A 348 -19.72 0.63 11.85
N SER A 349 -18.84 -0.38 11.85
CA SER A 349 -18.97 -1.60 12.64
C SER A 349 -17.99 -1.69 13.82
N TYR A 350 -17.38 -0.58 14.22
CA TYR A 350 -16.42 -0.58 15.34
C TYR A 350 -17.09 -0.96 16.65
N ASN A 351 -16.60 -2.01 17.30
CA ASN A 351 -17.17 -2.48 18.57
C ASN A 351 -16.58 -1.72 19.77
N ASN A 352 -17.35 -0.76 20.27
CA ASN A 352 -16.96 0.03 21.44
C ASN A 352 -16.96 -0.78 22.77
N ALA A 353 -17.66 -1.92 22.82
CA ALA A 353 -17.75 -2.73 24.04
C ALA A 353 -16.49 -3.58 24.29
N VAL A 354 -15.68 -3.85 23.26
CA VAL A 354 -14.43 -4.58 23.42
C VAL A 354 -13.51 -3.81 24.35
N GLN A 355 -12.98 -4.50 25.38
CA GLN A 355 -11.99 -3.95 26.31
C GLN A 355 -10.57 -4.28 25.83
N ASP A 356 -9.65 -3.36 25.99
CA ASP A 356 -8.25 -3.60 25.66
C ASP A 356 -7.53 -4.36 26.78
N TYR A 357 -6.41 -4.99 26.44
CA TYR A 357 -5.50 -5.57 27.42
C TYR A 357 -4.81 -4.43 28.19
N PRO A 358 -4.94 -4.38 29.54
CA PRO A 358 -4.17 -3.42 30.33
C PRO A 358 -2.69 -3.81 30.34
N TYR A 359 -1.80 -2.84 30.53
CA TYR A 359 -0.40 -3.14 30.79
C TYR A 359 -0.25 -3.76 32.19
N ASP A 360 -0.03 -5.07 32.25
CA ASP A 360 0.11 -5.84 33.48
C ASP A 360 1.19 -6.92 33.34
N PRO A 361 2.47 -6.56 33.56
CA PRO A 361 3.57 -7.53 33.52
C PRO A 361 3.47 -8.65 34.56
N ALA A 362 2.80 -8.43 35.68
CA ALA A 362 2.64 -9.47 36.71
C ALA A 362 1.67 -10.56 36.22
N LYS A 363 0.54 -10.16 35.66
CA LYS A 363 -0.42 -11.06 35.03
C LYS A 363 0.19 -11.78 33.80
N ALA A 364 0.98 -11.06 33.00
CA ALA A 364 1.70 -11.64 31.86
C ALA A 364 2.61 -12.78 32.31
N LYS A 365 3.41 -12.62 33.36
CA LYS A 365 4.24 -13.70 33.94
C LYS A 365 3.42 -14.91 34.37
N GLN A 366 2.26 -14.67 35.01
CA GLN A 366 1.37 -15.77 35.40
C GLN A 366 0.87 -16.57 34.20
N LEU A 367 0.45 -15.91 33.12
CA LEU A 367 0.00 -16.57 31.89
C LEU A 367 1.15 -17.30 31.19
N LEU A 368 2.36 -16.74 31.15
CA LEU A 368 3.54 -17.40 30.62
C LEU A 368 3.87 -18.67 31.40
N ALA A 369 3.81 -18.64 32.73
CA ALA A 369 4.04 -19.81 33.57
C ALA A 369 2.96 -20.88 33.33
N GLN A 370 1.68 -20.52 33.22
CA GLN A 370 0.59 -21.43 32.87
C GLN A 370 0.77 -22.04 31.46
N ALA A 371 1.35 -21.28 30.56
CA ALA A 371 1.68 -21.72 29.20
C ALA A 371 2.93 -22.62 29.12
N GLY A 372 3.62 -22.87 30.24
CA GLY A 372 4.84 -23.68 30.31
C GLY A 372 6.14 -22.91 30.17
N PHE A 373 6.12 -21.57 30.26
CA PHE A 373 7.28 -20.68 30.11
C PHE A 373 7.53 -19.82 31.36
N PRO A 374 7.72 -20.40 32.55
CA PRO A 374 7.87 -19.62 33.80
C PRO A 374 9.11 -18.71 33.80
N ASN A 375 10.14 -19.03 33.00
CA ASN A 375 11.36 -18.25 32.86
C ASN A 375 11.42 -17.43 31.56
N GLY A 376 10.31 -17.39 30.78
CA GLY A 376 10.29 -16.76 29.47
C GLY A 376 10.91 -17.61 28.37
N PHE A 377 11.27 -16.97 27.24
CA PHE A 377 11.86 -17.60 26.05
C PHE A 377 12.54 -16.56 25.16
N ASP A 378 13.35 -17.00 24.22
CA ASP A 378 13.95 -16.16 23.19
C ASP A 378 13.03 -16.11 21.96
N VAL A 379 12.97 -14.93 21.28
CA VAL A 379 12.10 -14.73 20.12
C VAL A 379 12.72 -13.72 19.13
N ASP A 380 12.38 -13.86 17.85
CA ASP A 380 12.72 -12.90 16.80
C ASP A 380 11.53 -11.96 16.55
N LEU A 381 11.76 -10.66 16.76
CA LEU A 381 10.80 -9.59 16.50
C LEU A 381 11.24 -8.76 15.30
N TRP A 382 10.49 -8.87 14.22
CA TRP A 382 10.76 -8.08 13.02
C TRP A 382 10.12 -6.70 13.11
N TYR A 383 10.94 -5.65 12.94
CA TYR A 383 10.46 -4.27 12.95
C TYR A 383 10.41 -3.65 11.57
N LEU A 384 9.45 -2.75 11.40
CA LEU A 384 9.15 -2.10 10.12
C LEU A 384 10.33 -1.21 9.68
N PRO A 385 10.86 -1.37 8.45
CA PRO A 385 12.02 -0.62 7.96
C PRO A 385 11.68 0.77 7.41
N VAL A 386 10.39 1.09 7.25
CA VAL A 386 9.89 2.31 6.62
C VAL A 386 8.92 3.05 7.53
N THR A 387 8.88 4.38 7.40
CA THR A 387 7.89 5.21 8.09
C THR A 387 6.51 4.99 7.46
N ARG A 388 5.51 4.75 8.30
CA ARG A 388 4.09 4.64 7.92
C ARG A 388 3.22 5.46 8.86
N PRO A 389 2.03 5.92 8.44
CA PRO A 389 1.10 6.58 9.35
C PRO A 389 0.80 5.73 10.59
N TYR A 390 0.52 4.46 10.38
CA TYR A 390 0.22 3.50 11.44
C TYR A 390 1.45 3.03 12.23
N ASN A 391 2.66 3.37 11.84
CA ASN A 391 3.92 3.12 12.57
C ASN A 391 4.98 4.14 12.13
N PRO A 392 5.05 5.31 12.80
CA PRO A 392 5.97 6.38 12.43
C PRO A 392 7.45 6.06 12.66
N ASP A 393 7.75 5.16 13.60
CA ASP A 393 9.11 4.72 13.93
C ASP A 393 9.12 3.26 14.42
N GLY A 394 9.25 2.35 13.47
CA GLY A 394 9.23 0.90 13.75
C GLY A 394 10.38 0.44 14.63
N LYS A 395 11.57 1.01 14.48
CA LYS A 395 12.73 0.67 15.31
C LYS A 395 12.53 1.09 16.75
N ARG A 396 12.12 2.34 16.98
CA ARG A 396 11.85 2.86 18.33
C ARG A 396 10.77 2.03 19.03
N MET A 397 9.70 1.71 18.33
CA MET A 397 8.63 0.85 18.86
C MET A 397 9.17 -0.53 19.25
N ALA A 398 9.99 -1.16 18.42
CA ALA A 398 10.57 -2.48 18.69
C ALA A 398 11.49 -2.46 19.92
N GLU A 399 12.33 -1.45 20.08
CA GLU A 399 13.20 -1.27 21.24
C GLU A 399 12.41 -1.13 22.55
N MET A 400 11.28 -0.41 22.51
CA MET A 400 10.39 -0.28 23.69
C MET A 400 9.72 -1.61 24.03
N ILE A 401 9.24 -2.35 23.06
CA ILE A 401 8.63 -3.68 23.23
C ILE A 401 9.65 -4.68 23.77
N GLN A 402 10.86 -4.69 23.20
CA GLN A 402 11.96 -5.51 23.68
C GLN A 402 12.23 -5.28 25.18
N ALA A 403 12.28 -3.99 25.59
CA ALA A 403 12.47 -3.61 26.98
C ALA A 403 11.29 -4.04 27.89
N ASP A 404 10.06 -3.95 27.40
CA ASP A 404 8.88 -4.36 28.15
C ASP A 404 8.83 -5.88 28.32
N TRP A 405 9.08 -6.65 27.27
CA TRP A 405 9.06 -8.11 27.30
C TRP A 405 10.19 -8.71 28.11
N ALA A 406 11.35 -8.05 28.17
CA ALA A 406 12.45 -8.45 29.05
C ALA A 406 12.03 -8.50 30.54
N LYS A 407 11.10 -7.64 30.98
CA LYS A 407 10.55 -7.63 32.35
C LYS A 407 9.79 -8.91 32.70
N VAL A 408 9.31 -9.64 31.70
CA VAL A 408 8.59 -10.90 31.86
C VAL A 408 9.40 -12.13 31.42
N GLY A 409 10.71 -11.94 31.17
CA GLY A 409 11.64 -13.02 30.81
C GLY A 409 11.71 -13.33 29.32
N VAL A 410 10.96 -12.60 28.45
CA VAL A 410 11.00 -12.82 27.01
C VAL A 410 12.09 -11.94 26.39
N LYS A 411 13.07 -12.59 25.73
CA LYS A 411 14.22 -11.93 25.11
C LYS A 411 14.00 -11.80 23.60
N ALA A 412 13.66 -10.61 23.15
CA ALA A 412 13.44 -10.34 21.73
C ALA A 412 14.75 -9.95 21.03
N THR A 413 15.09 -10.65 19.93
CA THR A 413 16.09 -10.21 18.96
C THR A 413 15.40 -9.35 17.92
N LEU A 414 15.95 -8.16 17.63
CA LEU A 414 15.36 -7.23 16.69
C LEU A 414 15.93 -7.46 15.28
N THR A 415 15.06 -7.76 14.33
CA THR A 415 15.41 -8.05 12.93
C THR A 415 14.67 -7.11 11.99
N THR A 416 15.29 -6.74 10.88
CA THR A 416 14.66 -6.01 9.78
C THR A 416 15.35 -6.31 8.45
N TYR A 417 14.68 -6.00 7.36
CA TYR A 417 15.17 -6.17 5.98
C TYR A 417 14.81 -4.93 5.16
N GLU A 418 15.34 -4.81 3.96
CA GLU A 418 14.82 -3.86 2.98
C GLU A 418 13.32 -4.12 2.72
N TRP A 419 12.54 -3.09 2.41
CA TRP A 419 11.07 -3.15 2.43
C TRP A 419 10.48 -4.27 1.55
N ALA A 420 10.94 -4.41 0.31
CA ALA A 420 10.42 -5.45 -0.58
C ALA A 420 10.79 -6.85 -0.07
N GLU A 421 12.01 -7.04 0.43
CA GLU A 421 12.46 -8.30 1.03
C GLU A 421 11.75 -8.60 2.35
N TYR A 422 11.50 -7.58 3.19
CA TYR A 422 10.72 -7.68 4.41
C TYR A 422 9.32 -8.26 4.13
N ARG A 423 8.65 -7.69 3.14
CA ARG A 423 7.33 -8.16 2.71
C ARG A 423 7.35 -9.58 2.16
N LYS A 424 8.28 -9.87 1.26
CA LYS A 424 8.43 -11.19 0.65
C LYS A 424 8.62 -12.28 1.69
N ARG A 425 9.53 -12.07 2.64
CA ARG A 425 9.83 -13.03 3.71
C ARG A 425 8.66 -13.17 4.69
N ALA A 426 8.01 -12.06 5.04
CA ALA A 426 6.82 -12.10 5.90
C ALA A 426 5.67 -12.86 5.24
N LYS A 427 5.42 -12.63 3.95
CA LYS A 427 4.46 -13.39 3.14
C LYS A 427 4.79 -14.90 3.13
N GLY A 428 6.07 -15.26 3.12
CA GLY A 428 6.54 -16.64 3.25
C GLY A 428 6.42 -17.23 4.66
N GLY A 429 6.04 -16.45 5.67
CA GLY A 429 5.90 -16.90 7.06
C GLY A 429 7.24 -17.17 7.75
N GLU A 430 8.33 -16.54 7.33
CA GLU A 430 9.66 -16.75 7.94
C GLU A 430 9.74 -16.19 9.37
N HIS A 431 9.01 -15.12 9.68
CA HIS A 431 9.00 -14.47 10.98
C HIS A 431 8.37 -15.31 12.08
N GLN A 432 8.78 -15.07 13.32
CA GLN A 432 8.03 -15.48 14.52
C GLN A 432 7.03 -14.40 14.93
N ILE A 433 7.50 -13.15 15.01
CA ILE A 433 6.67 -11.98 15.25
C ILE A 433 7.06 -10.90 14.25
N VAL A 434 6.07 -10.19 13.72
CA VAL A 434 6.30 -9.17 12.71
C VAL A 434 5.44 -7.93 12.97
N MET A 435 6.03 -6.75 12.81
CA MET A 435 5.32 -5.48 12.82
C MET A 435 4.75 -5.18 11.45
N PHE A 436 3.47 -4.90 11.40
CA PHE A 436 2.78 -4.39 10.22
C PHE A 436 1.72 -3.37 10.62
N GLY A 437 0.98 -2.97 9.67
CA GLY A 437 -0.23 -2.19 9.78
C GLY A 437 -0.97 -2.20 8.46
N TRP A 438 -2.09 -1.55 8.46
CA TRP A 438 -2.96 -1.45 7.30
C TRP A 438 -3.55 -0.05 7.20
N SER A 439 -3.56 0.52 6.02
CA SER A 439 -4.46 1.60 5.67
C SER A 439 -5.56 0.99 4.82
N GLY A 440 -6.81 1.20 5.18
CA GLY A 440 -7.92 0.62 4.44
C GLY A 440 -7.96 1.12 3.00
N ASP A 441 -8.14 0.22 2.06
CA ASP A 441 -8.20 0.52 0.63
C ASP A 441 -9.63 0.71 0.13
N ASN A 442 -10.59 0.46 1.01
CA ASN A 442 -12.00 0.82 0.82
C ASN A 442 -12.63 1.15 2.18
N GLY A 443 -13.85 1.65 2.19
CA GLY A 443 -14.56 2.04 3.42
C GLY A 443 -15.35 0.89 4.07
N ASP A 444 -15.18 -0.33 3.62
CA ASP A 444 -15.86 -1.49 4.19
C ASP A 444 -14.97 -2.19 5.24
N PRO A 445 -15.51 -2.58 6.40
CA PRO A 445 -14.79 -3.35 7.41
C PRO A 445 -14.17 -4.64 6.88
N ASP A 446 -14.75 -5.21 5.84
CA ASP A 446 -14.30 -6.42 5.16
C ASP A 446 -12.80 -6.33 4.78
N ASN A 447 -12.36 -5.18 4.32
CA ASN A 447 -10.98 -4.91 3.91
C ASN A 447 -9.93 -5.05 5.04
N PHE A 448 -10.37 -5.03 6.30
CA PHE A 448 -9.52 -5.29 7.46
C PHE A 448 -9.60 -6.74 7.94
N PHE A 449 -10.74 -7.40 7.73
CA PHE A 449 -10.95 -8.75 8.23
C PHE A 449 -10.48 -9.81 7.24
N VAL A 450 -10.93 -9.75 6.00
CA VAL A 450 -10.68 -10.81 5.02
C VAL A 450 -9.21 -10.89 4.62
N PRO A 451 -8.55 -9.84 4.09
CA PRO A 451 -7.17 -9.95 3.63
C PRO A 451 -6.14 -10.06 4.75
N LEU A 452 -6.49 -9.68 6.01
CA LEU A 452 -5.53 -9.63 7.11
C LEU A 452 -5.70 -10.75 8.15
N LEU A 453 -6.91 -11.33 8.28
CA LEU A 453 -7.26 -12.29 9.32
C LEU A 453 -8.05 -13.49 8.78
N GLY A 454 -8.51 -13.45 7.52
CA GLY A 454 -9.21 -14.54 6.86
C GLY A 454 -8.32 -15.76 6.62
N CYS A 455 -8.95 -16.95 6.55
CA CYS A 455 -8.25 -18.21 6.36
C CYS A 455 -7.61 -18.34 4.97
N GLU A 456 -8.25 -17.84 3.91
CA GLU A 456 -7.67 -17.84 2.57
C GLU A 456 -6.43 -16.93 2.50
N ALA A 457 -6.43 -15.81 3.22
CA ALA A 457 -5.29 -14.89 3.28
C ALA A 457 -4.06 -15.49 3.98
N VAL A 458 -4.20 -16.59 4.73
CA VAL A 458 -3.04 -17.38 5.21
C VAL A 458 -2.28 -17.98 4.03
N LYS A 459 -3.02 -18.54 3.04
CA LYS A 459 -2.43 -19.14 1.84
C LYS A 459 -1.85 -18.07 0.90
N GLY A 460 -2.57 -16.97 0.70
CA GLY A 460 -2.15 -15.83 -0.10
C GLY A 460 -1.00 -15.05 0.53
N GLY A 461 -0.83 -15.13 1.86
CA GLY A 461 0.25 -14.49 2.63
C GLY A 461 -0.06 -13.09 3.13
N GLY A 462 -1.28 -12.59 2.97
CA GLY A 462 -1.75 -11.31 3.53
C GLY A 462 -1.96 -11.39 5.04
N ASN A 463 -2.41 -12.54 5.54
CA ASN A 463 -2.57 -12.82 6.96
C ASN A 463 -1.22 -13.15 7.62
N ASN A 464 -0.51 -12.12 8.07
CA ASN A 464 0.80 -12.26 8.70
C ASN A 464 0.76 -12.99 10.06
N ALA A 465 -0.39 -13.11 10.70
CA ALA A 465 -0.54 -13.93 11.90
C ALA A 465 -0.64 -15.42 11.61
N ARG A 466 -0.88 -15.81 10.35
CA ARG A 466 -1.10 -17.21 9.96
C ARG A 466 -2.24 -17.86 10.74
N TRP A 467 -3.11 -17.05 11.29
CA TRP A 467 -4.21 -17.44 12.14
C TRP A 467 -5.45 -17.73 11.31
N CYS A 468 -6.07 -18.88 11.52
CA CYS A 468 -7.32 -19.25 10.89
C CYS A 468 -8.29 -19.75 11.96
N ASN A 469 -9.41 -19.04 12.13
CA ASN A 469 -10.46 -19.38 13.09
C ASN A 469 -11.80 -19.47 12.36
N LYS A 470 -12.38 -20.68 12.37
CA LYS A 470 -13.62 -20.94 11.62
C LYS A 470 -14.80 -20.09 12.10
N SER A 471 -14.95 -19.86 13.41
CA SER A 471 -16.05 -19.05 13.94
C SER A 471 -15.94 -17.59 13.51
N PHE A 472 -14.71 -17.06 13.45
CA PHE A 472 -14.42 -15.74 12.89
C PHE A 472 -14.75 -15.70 11.39
N GLU A 473 -14.25 -16.64 10.63
CA GLU A 473 -14.45 -16.75 9.17
C GLU A 473 -15.94 -16.82 8.81
N ASP A 474 -16.72 -17.66 9.52
CA ASP A 474 -18.17 -17.81 9.28
C ASP A 474 -18.93 -16.49 9.53
N LEU A 475 -18.53 -15.69 10.54
CA LEU A 475 -19.12 -14.37 10.81
C LEU A 475 -18.80 -13.36 9.70
N VAL A 476 -17.54 -13.32 9.25
CA VAL A 476 -17.09 -12.38 8.21
C VAL A 476 -17.75 -12.70 6.87
N ILE A 477 -17.75 -13.97 6.46
CA ILE A 477 -18.45 -14.42 5.24
C ILE A 477 -19.94 -14.10 5.30
N LYS A 478 -20.59 -14.37 6.45
CA LYS A 478 -22.00 -14.06 6.63
C LYS A 478 -22.27 -12.55 6.56
N ALA A 479 -21.37 -11.73 7.10
CA ALA A 479 -21.47 -10.27 7.01
C ALA A 479 -21.40 -9.79 5.56
N ALA A 480 -20.45 -10.31 4.77
CA ALA A 480 -20.32 -9.98 3.35
C ALA A 480 -21.57 -10.37 2.54
N GLN A 481 -22.25 -11.46 2.91
CA GLN A 481 -23.48 -11.93 2.25
C GLN A 481 -24.76 -11.21 2.72
N THR A 482 -24.68 -10.39 3.76
CA THR A 482 -25.85 -9.74 4.37
C THR A 482 -26.04 -8.35 3.74
N PRO A 483 -27.21 -8.04 3.12
CA PRO A 483 -27.39 -6.77 2.39
C PRO A 483 -27.46 -5.54 3.30
N LYS A 484 -28.04 -5.68 4.52
CA LYS A 484 -28.28 -4.55 5.42
C LYS A 484 -27.05 -4.23 6.27
N GLN A 485 -26.50 -3.02 6.15
CA GLN A 485 -25.33 -2.57 6.89
C GLN A 485 -25.45 -2.75 8.41
N ALA A 486 -26.61 -2.44 9.00
CA ALA A 486 -26.83 -2.61 10.44
C ALA A 486 -26.77 -4.06 10.93
N ASP A 487 -27.14 -5.02 10.08
CA ASP A 487 -27.03 -6.45 10.41
C ASP A 487 -25.60 -6.96 10.17
N ARG A 488 -24.92 -6.43 9.13
CA ARG A 488 -23.47 -6.64 8.93
C ARG A 488 -22.67 -6.16 10.13
N ALA A 489 -23.00 -4.96 10.67
CA ALA A 489 -22.33 -4.40 11.82
C ALA A 489 -22.27 -5.35 13.01
N LYS A 490 -23.41 -5.96 13.37
CA LYS A 490 -23.49 -6.92 14.47
C LYS A 490 -22.59 -8.14 14.28
N LEU A 491 -22.46 -8.63 13.05
CA LEU A 491 -21.59 -9.76 12.73
C LEU A 491 -20.11 -9.39 12.85
N TYR A 492 -19.72 -8.22 12.33
CA TYR A 492 -18.36 -7.71 12.48
C TYR A 492 -18.02 -7.33 13.93
N GLU A 493 -18.98 -6.85 14.73
CA GLU A 493 -18.79 -6.62 16.16
C GLU A 493 -18.47 -7.92 16.91
N GLN A 494 -19.15 -9.03 16.57
CA GLN A 494 -18.85 -10.35 17.14
C GLN A 494 -17.47 -10.86 16.68
N ALA A 495 -17.11 -10.66 15.42
CA ALA A 495 -15.81 -11.04 14.90
C ALA A 495 -14.66 -10.33 15.64
N GLN A 496 -14.83 -9.04 16.00
CA GLN A 496 -13.85 -8.28 16.81
C GLN A 496 -13.63 -8.88 18.19
N VAL A 497 -14.68 -9.40 18.83
CA VAL A 497 -14.58 -10.10 20.12
C VAL A 497 -13.70 -11.33 19.99
N ILE A 498 -13.92 -12.16 18.96
CA ILE A 498 -13.09 -13.36 18.71
C ILE A 498 -11.62 -12.99 18.51
N VAL A 499 -11.34 -11.97 17.67
CA VAL A 499 -9.96 -11.51 17.46
C VAL A 499 -9.31 -11.07 18.77
N LYS A 500 -10.06 -10.36 19.62
CA LYS A 500 -9.55 -9.93 20.93
C LYS A 500 -9.23 -11.11 21.84
N GLU A 501 -10.14 -12.08 21.94
CA GLU A 501 -9.96 -13.26 22.79
C GLU A 501 -8.83 -14.17 22.31
N GLU A 502 -8.73 -14.38 21.00
CA GLU A 502 -7.70 -15.22 20.38
C GLU A 502 -6.33 -14.55 20.31
N ALA A 503 -6.29 -13.22 20.35
CA ALA A 503 -5.09 -12.39 20.38
C ALA A 503 -4.05 -12.74 19.29
N PRO A 504 -4.42 -12.91 17.99
CA PRO A 504 -3.43 -13.15 16.94
C PRO A 504 -2.51 -11.95 16.75
N TRP A 505 -2.93 -10.77 17.20
CA TRP A 505 -2.21 -9.52 17.16
C TRP A 505 -2.07 -8.85 18.53
N ILE A 506 -1.04 -8.01 18.66
CA ILE A 506 -1.10 -6.84 19.52
C ILE A 506 -1.57 -5.70 18.62
N THR A 507 -2.80 -5.23 18.81
CA THR A 507 -3.29 -4.01 18.16
C THR A 507 -2.62 -2.81 18.85
N VAL A 508 -1.92 -1.96 18.10
CA VAL A 508 -1.10 -0.88 18.71
C VAL A 508 -1.82 0.45 18.68
N ALA A 509 -2.08 0.98 17.49
CA ALA A 509 -2.62 2.33 17.34
C ALA A 509 -3.44 2.52 16.07
N HIS A 510 -4.40 3.45 16.16
CA HIS A 510 -4.99 4.15 15.02
C HIS A 510 -4.40 5.57 15.00
N SER A 511 -3.88 6.03 13.89
CA SER A 511 -3.16 7.31 13.84
C SER A 511 -3.84 8.33 12.94
N ILE A 512 -3.62 9.61 13.25
CA ILE A 512 -3.95 10.73 12.38
C ILE A 512 -2.97 10.73 11.20
N ARG A 513 -3.47 11.00 10.00
CA ARG A 513 -2.66 11.20 8.81
C ARG A 513 -2.40 12.68 8.58
N PHE A 514 -1.18 12.99 8.17
CA PHE A 514 -0.73 14.33 7.84
C PHE A 514 -0.13 14.35 6.44
N GLU A 515 -0.44 15.41 5.70
CA GLU A 515 0.08 15.65 4.35
C GLU A 515 0.64 17.06 4.27
N PRO A 516 1.95 17.23 4.50
CA PRO A 516 2.62 18.50 4.30
C PRO A 516 2.83 18.80 2.82
N LEU A 517 2.44 20.00 2.41
CA LEU A 517 2.61 20.49 1.04
C LEU A 517 2.97 21.98 1.05
N ARG A 518 3.61 22.42 -0.02
CA ARG A 518 3.90 23.83 -0.23
C ARG A 518 2.63 24.59 -0.62
N LYS A 519 2.53 25.85 -0.21
CA LYS A 519 1.33 26.68 -0.48
C LYS A 519 1.06 26.97 -1.96
N GLU A 520 2.06 26.80 -2.82
CA GLU A 520 1.94 26.87 -4.28
C GLU A 520 1.12 25.70 -4.87
N VAL A 521 0.97 24.58 -4.14
CA VAL A 521 0.13 23.46 -4.55
C VAL A 521 -1.35 23.81 -4.34
N LYS A 522 -2.13 23.79 -5.40
CA LYS A 522 -3.57 24.07 -5.38
C LYS A 522 -4.37 22.86 -5.84
N GLY A 523 -5.55 22.69 -5.28
CA GLY A 523 -6.48 21.63 -5.68
C GLY A 523 -6.16 20.24 -5.11
N TYR A 524 -5.08 20.08 -4.32
CA TYR A 524 -4.79 18.84 -3.62
C TYR A 524 -5.84 18.57 -2.53
N LYS A 525 -6.32 17.33 -2.47
CA LYS A 525 -7.20 16.81 -1.41
C LYS A 525 -6.61 15.53 -0.86
N MET A 526 -6.67 15.36 0.46
CA MET A 526 -6.33 14.08 1.08
C MET A 526 -7.35 13.03 0.69
N ASP A 527 -6.87 11.87 0.30
CA ASP A 527 -7.73 10.73 0.01
C ASP A 527 -8.03 9.93 1.28
N ALA A 528 -9.24 9.37 1.37
CA ALA A 528 -9.66 8.56 2.53
C ALA A 528 -8.86 7.26 2.65
N THR A 529 -8.48 6.66 1.51
CA THR A 529 -7.74 5.40 1.43
C THR A 529 -6.21 5.57 1.41
N ALA A 530 -5.72 6.78 1.69
CA ALA A 530 -4.30 7.10 1.81
C ALA A 530 -3.50 7.19 0.49
N HIS A 531 -4.16 7.28 -0.65
CA HIS A 531 -3.52 7.51 -1.94
C HIS A 531 -3.22 8.99 -2.20
N HIS A 532 -2.28 9.27 -3.11
CA HIS A 532 -1.87 10.62 -3.50
C HIS A 532 -2.28 10.91 -4.95
N TYR A 533 -3.47 11.52 -5.13
CA TYR A 533 -4.00 11.90 -6.44
C TYR A 533 -3.54 13.31 -6.85
N PHE A 534 -2.97 13.42 -8.05
CA PHE A 534 -2.43 14.69 -8.58
C PHE A 534 -3.10 15.15 -9.89
N ASP A 535 -4.13 14.46 -10.37
CA ASP A 535 -4.81 14.78 -11.63
C ASP A 535 -5.53 16.13 -11.62
N ALA A 536 -6.06 16.57 -10.46
CA ALA A 536 -6.70 17.85 -10.27
C ALA A 536 -5.77 18.97 -9.75
N VAL A 537 -4.50 18.63 -9.47
CA VAL A 537 -3.54 19.54 -8.82
C VAL A 537 -2.92 20.50 -9.81
N ASP A 538 -2.68 21.73 -9.34
CA ASP A 538 -1.93 22.78 -10.02
C ASP A 538 -0.80 23.29 -9.13
N VAL A 539 0.29 23.74 -9.73
CA VAL A 539 1.42 24.40 -9.05
C VAL A 539 1.49 25.84 -9.52
N VAL A 540 1.05 26.77 -8.69
CA VAL A 540 0.92 28.19 -9.01
C VAL A 540 2.04 28.95 -8.31
N LYS A 541 2.97 29.54 -9.12
CA LYS A 541 4.06 30.40 -8.62
C LYS A 541 3.56 31.76 -8.18
#